data_990ad4767c7b966010de991a7a208554
#
_entry.id   990ad4767c7b966010de991a7a208554
#
_cell.length_a   1.000
_cell.length_b   1.000
_cell.length_c   1.000
_cell.angle_alpha   90.00
_cell.angle_beta   90.00
_cell.angle_gamma   90.00
#
_symmetry.space_group_name_H-M   'P 1'
#
loop_
_entity.id
_entity.type
_entity.pdbx_description
1 polymer ?
#
loop_
_entity_poly.entity_id
_entity_poly.type
_entity_poly.pdbx_seq_one_letter_code
_entity_poly.pdbx_strand_id
1 'polypeptide(L)'
;MNAKEFDQFYTADDVAVSCLEKVRETLPKIGINDNEVFYLEPSAGDGAFLRAIEKIDLSRTRACVGCDIDPKREDILKRDFLHDSISDCLPTGKVVVTIGNPPFGRKGKLASAFINKAFECSQVVCFVLPIQFNKFSGHNQILPQAKLVFNEPLPENCFVFNGKPYSVRSCFQVWTTRETRMSDLRIRQSPRTRHPDFEMYQYNCTEEAARFFDKSAYPWDFAVPRQGFKDYSTRETDPQALDRRVQWIFFKAKNKKVLSRLKKLDFETLSRKNSTIPGFGKADVVEEYERLYPMPATNTLIQTQLNL
;
A
#
# COMPACT_ATOMS: atom_id res chain seq x y z
N MET A 1 -6.64 -20.23 -18.47
CA MET A 1 -6.36 -18.92 -17.84
C MET A 1 -5.16 -19.09 -16.93
N ASN A 2 -4.15 -18.22 -17.06
CA ASN A 2 -2.90 -18.36 -16.30
C ASN A 2 -3.07 -17.82 -14.88
N ALA A 3 -2.45 -18.46 -13.87
CA ALA A 3 -2.46 -18.03 -12.47
C ALA A 3 -2.04 -16.54 -12.26
N LYS A 4 -1.25 -15.97 -13.18
CA LYS A 4 -0.92 -14.53 -13.23
C LYS A 4 -2.11 -13.64 -13.59
N GLU A 5 -3.15 -14.15 -14.23
CA GLU A 5 -4.34 -13.37 -14.59
C GLU A 5 -5.26 -13.13 -13.39
N PHE A 6 -5.15 -13.97 -12.35
CA PHE A 6 -5.95 -13.88 -11.13
C PHE A 6 -5.19 -13.32 -9.92
N ASP A 7 -3.93 -12.86 -10.08
CA ASP A 7 -3.06 -12.48 -8.94
C ASP A 7 -3.01 -13.59 -7.85
N GLN A 8 -2.98 -14.88 -8.25
CA GLN A 8 -3.02 -16.03 -7.34
C GLN A 8 -1.65 -16.28 -6.71
N PHE A 9 -1.29 -15.46 -5.72
CA PHE A 9 -0.15 -15.71 -4.84
C PHE A 9 -0.68 -16.17 -3.49
N TYR A 10 -0.31 -17.36 -3.05
CA TYR A 10 -0.69 -17.88 -1.75
C TYR A 10 0.25 -17.31 -0.68
N THR A 11 -0.30 -16.88 0.44
CA THR A 11 0.50 -16.43 1.57
C THR A 11 1.22 -17.61 2.20
N ALA A 12 2.50 -17.46 2.54
CA ALA A 12 3.24 -18.50 3.26
C ALA A 12 2.64 -18.70 4.66
N ASP A 13 2.59 -19.94 5.14
CA ASP A 13 1.91 -20.31 6.39
C ASP A 13 2.47 -19.58 7.62
N ASP A 14 3.79 -19.42 7.70
CA ASP A 14 4.46 -18.67 8.76
C ASP A 14 4.09 -17.18 8.74
N VAL A 15 3.94 -16.60 7.58
CA VAL A 15 3.48 -15.22 7.41
C VAL A 15 2.02 -15.07 7.82
N ALA A 16 1.14 -16.03 7.43
CA ALA A 16 -0.25 -16.01 7.86
C ALA A 16 -0.39 -16.10 9.38
N VAL A 17 0.42 -16.96 10.05
CA VAL A 17 0.49 -17.06 11.50
C VAL A 17 0.94 -15.72 12.12
N SER A 18 2.02 -15.14 11.63
CA SER A 18 2.51 -13.84 12.14
C SER A 18 1.47 -12.74 11.98
N CYS A 19 0.78 -12.66 10.83
CA CYS A 19 -0.31 -11.71 10.62
C CYS A 19 -1.45 -11.91 11.63
N LEU A 20 -1.87 -13.15 11.87
CA LEU A 20 -2.93 -13.47 12.83
C LEU A 20 -2.52 -13.09 14.26
N GLU A 21 -1.26 -13.31 14.66
CA GLU A 21 -0.73 -12.85 15.96
C GLU A 21 -0.86 -11.33 16.11
N LYS A 22 -0.52 -10.56 15.06
CA LYS A 22 -0.70 -9.10 15.07
C LYS A 22 -2.16 -8.67 15.19
N VAL A 23 -3.08 -9.40 14.57
CA VAL A 23 -4.52 -9.18 14.76
C VAL A 23 -4.90 -9.38 16.22
N ARG A 24 -4.51 -10.51 16.82
CA ARG A 24 -4.81 -10.83 18.23
C ARG A 24 -4.21 -9.82 19.21
N GLU A 25 -3.03 -9.27 18.94
CA GLU A 25 -2.43 -8.18 19.72
C GLU A 25 -3.19 -6.84 19.57
N THR A 26 -3.88 -6.64 18.43
CA THR A 26 -4.57 -5.39 18.10
C THR A 26 -6.02 -5.37 18.61
N LEU A 27 -6.72 -6.51 18.56
CA LEU A 27 -8.13 -6.61 18.92
C LEU A 27 -8.45 -6.07 20.34
N PRO A 28 -7.71 -6.43 21.42
CA PRO A 28 -7.96 -5.87 22.75
C PRO A 28 -7.79 -4.35 22.81
N LYS A 29 -6.86 -3.79 22.04
CA LYS A 29 -6.58 -2.34 21.98
C LYS A 29 -7.72 -1.54 21.34
N ILE A 30 -8.56 -2.21 20.54
CA ILE A 30 -9.78 -1.65 19.95
C ILE A 30 -11.06 -2.15 20.64
N GLY A 31 -10.94 -2.75 21.83
CA GLY A 31 -12.06 -3.16 22.67
C GLY A 31 -12.78 -4.41 22.19
N ILE A 32 -12.08 -5.33 21.54
CA ILE A 32 -12.63 -6.63 21.11
C ILE A 32 -11.95 -7.76 21.89
N ASN A 33 -12.78 -8.60 22.52
CA ASN A 33 -12.29 -9.82 23.15
C ASN A 33 -12.11 -10.91 22.10
N ASP A 34 -10.95 -11.53 22.06
CA ASP A 34 -10.61 -12.58 21.10
C ASP A 34 -11.61 -13.78 21.13
N ASN A 35 -12.20 -14.10 22.29
CA ASN A 35 -13.20 -15.17 22.44
C ASN A 35 -14.56 -14.87 21.77
N GLU A 36 -14.82 -13.61 21.41
CA GLU A 36 -16.05 -13.16 20.74
C GLU A 36 -15.91 -13.11 19.22
N VAL A 37 -14.69 -13.35 18.72
CA VAL A 37 -14.36 -13.20 17.31
C VAL A 37 -14.79 -14.42 16.49
N PHE A 38 -15.29 -14.12 15.31
CA PHE A 38 -15.46 -15.06 14.21
C PHE A 38 -14.67 -14.54 13.00
N TYR A 39 -13.79 -15.36 12.44
CA TYR A 39 -12.95 -14.98 11.32
C TYR A 39 -13.61 -15.29 9.99
N LEU A 40 -13.53 -14.33 9.05
CA LEU A 40 -13.93 -14.49 7.65
C LEU A 40 -12.71 -14.32 6.75
N GLU A 41 -12.41 -15.32 5.95
CA GLU A 41 -11.39 -15.23 4.89
C GLU A 41 -12.05 -15.19 3.50
N PRO A 42 -12.16 -14.01 2.84
CA PRO A 42 -12.97 -13.83 1.64
C PRO A 42 -12.26 -14.22 0.33
N SER A 43 -11.02 -14.65 0.40
CA SER A 43 -10.19 -15.08 -0.74
C SER A 43 -9.21 -16.15 -0.26
N ALA A 44 -9.78 -17.25 0.22
CA ALA A 44 -9.04 -18.22 1.03
C ALA A 44 -8.03 -19.06 0.24
N GLY A 45 -8.19 -19.18 -1.08
CA GLY A 45 -7.27 -19.89 -1.95
C GLY A 45 -7.00 -21.32 -1.49
N ASP A 46 -5.78 -21.58 -0.98
CA ASP A 46 -5.37 -22.84 -0.38
C ASP A 46 -5.56 -22.91 1.14
N GLY A 47 -6.07 -21.83 1.77
CA GLY A 47 -6.44 -21.76 3.18
C GLY A 47 -5.31 -21.47 4.15
N ALA A 48 -4.32 -20.67 3.77
CA ALA A 48 -3.20 -20.33 4.65
C ALA A 48 -3.63 -19.66 5.97
N PHE A 49 -4.55 -18.70 5.91
CA PHE A 49 -5.08 -18.05 7.13
C PHE A 49 -6.02 -18.97 7.92
N LEU A 50 -6.79 -19.84 7.26
CA LEU A 50 -7.59 -20.85 7.96
C LEU A 50 -6.69 -21.80 8.74
N ARG A 51 -5.60 -22.30 8.11
CA ARG A 51 -4.59 -23.12 8.81
C ARG A 51 -3.93 -22.39 9.97
N ALA A 52 -3.68 -21.09 9.82
CA ALA A 52 -3.12 -20.26 10.90
C ALA A 52 -4.08 -20.17 12.10
N ILE A 53 -5.39 -19.98 11.85
CA ILE A 53 -6.43 -19.94 12.89
C ILE A 53 -6.51 -21.29 13.60
N GLU A 54 -6.57 -22.40 12.87
CA GLU A 54 -6.60 -23.76 13.40
C GLU A 54 -5.37 -24.09 14.27
N LYS A 55 -4.18 -23.64 13.83
CA LYS A 55 -2.92 -23.90 14.54
C LYS A 55 -2.80 -23.16 15.87
N ILE A 56 -3.32 -21.93 15.95
CA ILE A 56 -3.25 -21.12 17.19
C ILE A 56 -4.24 -21.62 18.23
N ASP A 57 -5.39 -22.15 17.82
CA ASP A 57 -6.39 -22.65 18.74
C ASP A 57 -7.23 -23.76 18.10
N LEU A 58 -6.90 -25.02 18.42
CA LEU A 58 -7.64 -26.20 17.94
C LEU A 58 -9.13 -26.19 18.31
N SER A 59 -9.53 -25.45 19.38
CA SER A 59 -10.94 -25.28 19.74
C SER A 59 -11.70 -24.35 18.78
N ARG A 60 -11.00 -23.61 17.93
CA ARG A 60 -11.54 -22.57 17.05
C ARG A 60 -11.80 -23.01 15.61
N THR A 61 -11.68 -24.30 15.27
CA THR A 61 -12.04 -24.82 13.93
C THR A 61 -13.45 -24.46 13.46
N ARG A 62 -14.33 -24.09 14.42
CA ARG A 62 -15.70 -23.58 14.14
C ARG A 62 -15.83 -22.05 14.24
N ALA A 63 -14.72 -21.33 14.48
CA ALA A 63 -14.72 -19.88 14.62
C ALA A 63 -14.26 -19.15 13.37
N CYS A 64 -14.27 -19.81 12.21
CA CYS A 64 -13.91 -19.21 10.94
C CYS A 64 -14.70 -19.81 9.77
N VAL A 65 -14.78 -19.03 8.70
CA VAL A 65 -15.24 -19.48 7.38
C VAL A 65 -14.35 -18.88 6.32
N GLY A 66 -13.98 -19.70 5.32
CA GLY A 66 -13.29 -19.26 4.13
C GLY A 66 -14.19 -19.34 2.90
N CYS A 67 -14.10 -18.39 2.02
CA CYS A 67 -14.68 -18.48 0.68
C CYS A 67 -13.66 -18.07 -0.39
N ASP A 68 -13.83 -18.59 -1.59
CA ASP A 68 -12.99 -18.30 -2.75
C ASP A 68 -13.79 -18.55 -4.04
N ILE A 69 -13.44 -17.86 -5.10
CA ILE A 69 -14.02 -18.08 -6.43
C ILE A 69 -13.53 -19.43 -7.04
N ASP A 70 -12.31 -19.83 -6.66
CA ASP A 70 -11.65 -21.07 -7.11
C ASP A 70 -10.95 -21.78 -5.93
N PRO A 71 -11.74 -22.34 -4.97
CA PRO A 71 -11.21 -22.92 -3.74
C PRO A 71 -10.32 -24.13 -4.00
N LYS A 72 -9.23 -24.27 -3.23
CA LYS A 72 -8.28 -25.39 -3.30
C LYS A 72 -8.41 -26.39 -2.15
N ARG A 73 -9.37 -26.18 -1.24
CA ARG A 73 -9.75 -27.10 -0.14
C ARG A 73 -11.26 -27.30 -0.17
N GLU A 74 -11.72 -28.46 0.24
CA GLU A 74 -13.15 -28.84 0.24
C GLU A 74 -13.98 -28.08 1.28
N ASP A 75 -13.35 -27.61 2.38
CA ASP A 75 -14.00 -26.85 3.43
C ASP A 75 -14.08 -25.33 3.14
N ILE A 76 -13.53 -24.87 2.02
CA ILE A 76 -13.64 -23.49 1.54
C ILE A 76 -14.88 -23.37 0.63
N LEU A 77 -15.76 -22.42 0.96
CA LEU A 77 -16.98 -22.21 0.19
C LEU A 77 -16.66 -21.59 -1.18
N LYS A 78 -17.21 -22.18 -2.23
CA LYS A 78 -17.09 -21.59 -3.58
C LYS A 78 -18.06 -20.41 -3.70
N ARG A 79 -17.56 -19.18 -3.59
CA ARG A 79 -18.33 -17.93 -3.72
C ARG A 79 -17.48 -16.80 -4.31
N ASP A 80 -18.13 -15.92 -5.03
CA ASP A 80 -17.57 -14.62 -5.40
C ASP A 80 -17.90 -13.60 -4.31
N PHE A 81 -16.93 -13.34 -3.42
CA PHE A 81 -17.13 -12.44 -2.28
C PHE A 81 -17.62 -11.04 -2.65
N LEU A 82 -17.26 -10.51 -3.82
CA LEU A 82 -17.68 -9.18 -4.24
C LEU A 82 -19.15 -9.15 -4.68
N HIS A 83 -19.70 -10.24 -5.17
CA HIS A 83 -21.03 -10.29 -5.79
C HIS A 83 -22.04 -11.12 -4.99
N ASP A 84 -21.58 -12.17 -4.27
CA ASP A 84 -22.45 -13.06 -3.51
C ASP A 84 -22.71 -12.52 -2.09
N SER A 85 -23.83 -12.92 -1.49
CA SER A 85 -24.08 -12.71 -0.07
C SER A 85 -23.26 -13.72 0.75
N ILE A 86 -22.69 -13.26 1.86
CA ILE A 86 -21.96 -14.10 2.83
C ILE A 86 -22.69 -14.17 4.18
N SER A 87 -23.79 -13.46 4.36
CA SER A 87 -24.50 -13.33 5.63
C SER A 87 -25.06 -14.65 6.18
N ASP A 88 -25.39 -15.60 5.31
CA ASP A 88 -25.86 -16.94 5.66
C ASP A 88 -24.77 -17.83 6.29
N CYS A 89 -23.50 -17.46 6.14
CA CYS A 89 -22.34 -18.18 6.67
C CYS A 89 -21.79 -17.56 7.96
N LEU A 90 -22.33 -16.41 8.38
CA LEU A 90 -21.84 -15.67 9.55
C LEU A 90 -22.72 -15.92 10.78
N PRO A 91 -22.13 -16.19 11.96
CA PRO A 91 -22.90 -16.42 13.18
C PRO A 91 -23.48 -15.12 13.73
N THR A 92 -24.69 -15.19 14.27
CA THR A 92 -25.29 -14.10 15.01
C THR A 92 -24.60 -13.88 16.36
N GLY A 93 -24.40 -12.62 16.75
CA GLY A 93 -23.87 -12.25 18.07
C GLY A 93 -22.36 -12.38 18.24
N LYS A 94 -21.62 -12.68 17.16
CA LYS A 94 -20.15 -12.66 17.16
C LYS A 94 -19.61 -11.39 16.48
N VAL A 95 -18.40 -10.99 16.85
CA VAL A 95 -17.67 -9.94 16.16
C VAL A 95 -16.97 -10.54 14.95
N VAL A 96 -17.40 -10.19 13.76
CA VAL A 96 -16.76 -10.67 12.54
C VAL A 96 -15.49 -9.86 12.28
N VAL A 97 -14.36 -10.57 12.13
CA VAL A 97 -13.07 -10.04 11.74
C VAL A 97 -12.69 -10.65 10.40
N THR A 98 -12.59 -9.83 9.37
CA THR A 98 -12.14 -10.32 8.05
C THR A 98 -10.61 -10.30 8.00
N ILE A 99 -10.02 -11.42 7.63
CA ILE A 99 -8.56 -11.58 7.49
C ILE A 99 -8.25 -12.31 6.19
N GLY A 100 -7.12 -11.99 5.55
CA GLY A 100 -6.72 -12.72 4.34
C GLY A 100 -5.75 -11.94 3.44
N ASN A 101 -5.57 -12.50 2.25
CA ASN A 101 -4.78 -11.92 1.17
C ASN A 101 -5.68 -11.76 -0.07
N PRO A 102 -6.42 -10.65 -0.22
CA PRO A 102 -7.29 -10.45 -1.37
C PRO A 102 -6.48 -10.26 -2.65
N PRO A 103 -7.05 -10.59 -3.82
CA PRO A 103 -6.41 -10.31 -5.09
C PRO A 103 -6.17 -8.81 -5.24
N PHE A 104 -4.95 -8.43 -5.66
CA PHE A 104 -4.54 -7.01 -5.66
C PHE A 104 -5.20 -6.21 -6.78
N GLY A 105 -5.24 -6.79 -7.98
CA GLY A 105 -5.74 -6.13 -9.18
C GLY A 105 -4.91 -4.92 -9.63
N ARG A 106 -5.28 -4.36 -10.76
CA ARG A 106 -4.55 -3.21 -11.31
C ARG A 106 -4.60 -2.01 -10.37
N LYS A 107 -3.44 -1.51 -9.92
CA LYS A 107 -3.30 -0.40 -8.97
C LYS A 107 -4.00 -0.62 -7.63
N GLY A 108 -4.17 -1.86 -7.19
CA GLY A 108 -4.82 -2.20 -5.93
C GLY A 108 -6.34 -2.00 -5.90
N LYS A 109 -6.99 -1.80 -7.04
CA LYS A 109 -8.43 -1.54 -7.09
C LYS A 109 -9.26 -2.72 -6.56
N LEU A 110 -8.82 -3.95 -6.86
CA LEU A 110 -9.55 -5.12 -6.42
C LEU A 110 -9.41 -5.31 -4.89
N ALA A 111 -8.20 -5.16 -4.35
CA ALA A 111 -7.97 -5.17 -2.91
C ALA A 111 -8.81 -4.11 -2.18
N SER A 112 -8.92 -2.88 -2.73
CA SER A 112 -9.78 -1.84 -2.17
C SER A 112 -11.27 -2.23 -2.18
N ALA A 113 -11.73 -2.88 -3.24
CA ALA A 113 -13.10 -3.38 -3.32
C ALA A 113 -13.36 -4.44 -2.25
N PHE A 114 -12.41 -5.38 -2.05
CA PHE A 114 -12.50 -6.39 -0.99
C PHE A 114 -12.56 -5.76 0.41
N ILE A 115 -11.72 -4.75 0.70
CA ILE A 115 -11.75 -4.04 2.00
C ILE A 115 -13.12 -3.40 2.23
N ASN A 116 -13.63 -2.66 1.25
CA ASN A 116 -14.89 -1.95 1.38
C ASN A 116 -16.08 -2.91 1.49
N LYS A 117 -16.08 -4.01 0.73
CA LYS A 117 -17.08 -5.07 0.81
C LYS A 117 -17.04 -5.79 2.17
N ALA A 118 -15.85 -6.06 2.71
CA ALA A 118 -15.70 -6.69 4.01
C ALA A 118 -16.33 -5.85 5.13
N PHE A 119 -16.31 -4.52 5.04
CA PHE A 119 -16.96 -3.65 6.02
C PHE A 119 -18.50 -3.70 6.00
N GLU A 120 -19.11 -4.34 5.02
CA GLU A 120 -20.57 -4.60 5.05
C GLU A 120 -20.95 -5.65 6.09
N CYS A 121 -20.03 -6.55 6.46
CA CYS A 121 -20.27 -7.63 7.41
C CYS A 121 -19.27 -7.68 8.57
N SER A 122 -18.18 -6.93 8.53
CA SER A 122 -17.11 -6.95 9.52
C SER A 122 -16.84 -5.56 10.08
N GLN A 123 -16.46 -5.49 11.35
CA GLN A 123 -16.02 -4.25 11.99
C GLN A 123 -14.51 -4.05 11.94
N VAL A 124 -13.76 -5.11 11.62
CA VAL A 124 -12.30 -5.12 11.50
C VAL A 124 -11.92 -5.88 10.25
N VAL A 125 -11.03 -5.29 9.45
CA VAL A 125 -10.52 -5.87 8.20
C VAL A 125 -9.00 -5.88 8.26
N CYS A 126 -8.40 -7.06 8.11
CA CYS A 126 -6.99 -7.35 8.32
C CYS A 126 -6.42 -8.01 7.06
N PHE A 127 -5.83 -7.22 6.17
CA PHE A 127 -5.41 -7.75 4.87
C PHE A 127 -3.93 -7.57 4.58
N VAL A 128 -3.38 -8.57 3.90
CA VAL A 128 -2.15 -8.44 3.14
C VAL A 128 -2.44 -7.61 1.89
N LEU A 129 -1.72 -6.52 1.72
CA LEU A 129 -1.97 -5.52 0.66
C LEU A 129 -0.67 -5.18 -0.05
N PRO A 130 -0.69 -4.80 -1.33
CA PRO A 130 0.51 -4.34 -2.01
C PRO A 130 1.05 -3.07 -1.32
N ILE A 131 2.38 -2.94 -1.23
CA ILE A 131 3.06 -1.86 -0.49
C ILE A 131 2.60 -0.45 -0.87
N GLN A 132 2.01 -0.27 -2.07
CA GLN A 132 1.43 1.00 -2.50
C GLN A 132 0.25 1.47 -1.63
N PHE A 133 -0.35 0.58 -0.81
CA PHE A 133 -1.34 0.96 0.21
C PHE A 133 -0.74 1.78 1.36
N ASN A 134 0.58 1.94 1.44
CA ASN A 134 1.21 2.91 2.32
C ASN A 134 1.15 4.35 1.80
N LYS A 135 0.49 4.60 0.66
CA LYS A 135 0.31 5.93 0.09
C LYS A 135 -1.13 6.44 0.23
N PHE A 136 -1.29 7.76 0.22
CA PHE A 136 -2.59 8.42 0.18
C PHE A 136 -3.53 7.83 -0.89
N SER A 137 -3.00 7.52 -2.08
CA SER A 137 -3.81 6.97 -3.18
C SER A 137 -4.41 5.59 -2.88
N GLY A 138 -3.78 4.78 -2.03
CA GLY A 138 -4.34 3.52 -1.52
C GLY A 138 -5.39 3.80 -0.45
N HIS A 139 -5.02 4.60 0.56
CA HIS A 139 -5.90 4.95 1.67
C HIS A 139 -7.18 5.66 1.23
N ASN A 140 -7.11 6.52 0.20
CA ASN A 140 -8.25 7.27 -0.29
C ASN A 140 -9.31 6.42 -1.02
N GLN A 141 -9.00 5.14 -1.32
CA GLN A 141 -9.95 4.19 -1.90
C GLN A 141 -10.79 3.46 -0.84
N ILE A 142 -10.43 3.59 0.44
CA ILE A 142 -11.10 2.91 1.56
C ILE A 142 -12.20 3.83 2.13
N LEU A 143 -13.29 3.23 2.63
CA LEU A 143 -14.42 3.94 3.26
C LEU A 143 -13.93 5.07 4.19
N PRO A 144 -14.48 6.29 4.09
CA PRO A 144 -13.99 7.46 4.85
C PRO A 144 -13.97 7.28 6.36
N GLN A 145 -14.95 6.55 6.92
CA GLN A 145 -15.07 6.29 8.35
C GLN A 145 -14.07 5.27 8.90
N ALA A 146 -13.44 4.46 8.03
CA ALA A 146 -12.46 3.47 8.47
C ALA A 146 -11.17 4.16 8.94
N LYS A 147 -10.63 3.68 10.07
CA LYS A 147 -9.33 4.06 10.64
C LYS A 147 -8.32 2.95 10.36
N LEU A 148 -7.09 3.30 10.01
CA LEU A 148 -5.97 2.37 9.94
C LEU A 148 -5.30 2.32 11.32
N VAL A 149 -5.38 1.19 12.01
CA VAL A 149 -4.87 1.06 13.39
C VAL A 149 -3.57 0.26 13.48
N PHE A 150 -3.23 -0.49 12.45
CA PHE A 150 -1.96 -1.21 12.35
C PHE A 150 -1.48 -1.26 10.90
N ASN A 151 -0.16 -1.11 10.70
CA ASN A 151 0.47 -1.18 9.38
C ASN A 151 1.94 -1.61 9.54
N GLU A 152 2.31 -2.72 8.90
CA GLU A 152 3.68 -3.23 8.92
C GLU A 152 4.07 -3.79 7.53
N PRO A 153 5.28 -3.50 7.01
CA PRO A 153 5.76 -4.14 5.80
C PRO A 153 5.99 -5.64 6.04
N LEU A 154 5.61 -6.46 5.07
CA LEU A 154 5.89 -7.90 5.12
C LEU A 154 7.32 -8.21 4.64
N PRO A 155 7.90 -9.33 5.11
CA PRO A 155 9.21 -9.78 4.68
C PRO A 155 9.25 -10.11 3.19
N GLU A 156 10.43 -10.20 2.61
CA GLU A 156 10.61 -10.77 1.27
C GLU A 156 10.19 -12.24 1.26
N ASN A 157 9.75 -12.74 0.10
CA ASN A 157 9.29 -14.11 -0.09
C ASN A 157 8.09 -14.52 0.80
N CYS A 158 7.23 -13.55 1.15
CA CYS A 158 6.03 -13.78 1.95
C CYS A 158 4.93 -14.57 1.22
N PHE A 159 5.14 -14.91 -0.05
CA PHE A 159 4.19 -15.68 -0.86
C PHE A 159 4.80 -16.95 -1.41
N VAL A 160 3.92 -17.87 -1.81
CA VAL A 160 4.23 -19.08 -2.57
C VAL A 160 3.54 -19.01 -3.93
N PHE A 161 4.29 -19.23 -4.99
CA PHE A 161 3.77 -19.32 -6.36
C PHE A 161 4.36 -20.57 -7.04
N ASN A 162 3.51 -21.47 -7.53
CA ASN A 162 3.92 -22.77 -8.12
C ASN A 162 4.89 -23.55 -7.20
N GLY A 163 4.61 -23.58 -5.89
CA GLY A 163 5.42 -24.29 -4.89
C GLY A 163 6.78 -23.66 -4.58
N LYS A 164 7.06 -22.44 -5.06
CA LYS A 164 8.33 -21.73 -4.83
C LYS A 164 8.08 -20.42 -4.10
N PRO A 165 9.01 -19.96 -3.23
CA PRO A 165 8.95 -18.64 -2.65
C PRO A 165 8.83 -17.57 -3.73
N TYR A 166 7.93 -16.62 -3.51
CA TYR A 166 7.67 -15.53 -4.44
C TYR A 166 7.57 -14.20 -3.68
N SER A 167 8.19 -13.16 -4.23
CA SER A 167 8.29 -11.87 -3.59
C SER A 167 7.47 -10.82 -4.33
N VAL A 168 6.46 -10.30 -3.65
CA VAL A 168 5.78 -9.06 -4.02
C VAL A 168 5.84 -8.15 -2.81
N ARG A 169 6.36 -6.93 -2.97
CA ARG A 169 6.46 -5.98 -1.85
C ARG A 169 5.07 -5.64 -1.33
N SER A 170 4.81 -6.06 -0.10
CA SER A 170 3.49 -6.00 0.52
C SER A 170 3.58 -5.48 1.95
N CYS A 171 2.45 -5.10 2.50
CA CYS A 171 2.28 -4.74 3.90
C CYS A 171 1.05 -5.47 4.46
N PHE A 172 1.03 -5.65 5.77
CA PHE A 172 -0.16 -6.10 6.49
C PHE A 172 -0.79 -4.91 7.19
N GLN A 173 -2.09 -4.71 6.96
CA GLN A 173 -2.84 -3.59 7.52
C GLN A 173 -4.07 -4.06 8.26
N VAL A 174 -4.35 -3.43 9.43
CA VAL A 174 -5.59 -3.61 10.19
C VAL A 174 -6.39 -2.32 10.15
N TRP A 175 -7.58 -2.42 9.58
CA TRP A 175 -8.54 -1.34 9.45
C TRP A 175 -9.76 -1.60 10.34
N THR A 176 -10.36 -0.55 10.91
CA THR A 176 -11.58 -0.68 11.71
C THR A 176 -12.52 0.50 11.52
N THR A 177 -13.83 0.23 11.59
CA THR A 177 -14.89 1.24 11.67
C THR A 177 -15.34 1.49 13.12
N ARG A 178 -14.79 0.73 14.09
CA ARG A 178 -15.11 0.92 15.51
C ARG A 178 -14.48 2.20 16.06
N GLU A 179 -15.16 2.78 17.05
CA GLU A 179 -14.55 3.81 17.87
C GLU A 179 -13.38 3.22 18.66
N THR A 180 -12.24 3.91 18.62
CA THR A 180 -11.02 3.47 19.31
C THR A 180 -10.15 4.66 19.69
N ARG A 181 -9.37 4.49 20.78
CA ARG A 181 -8.33 5.43 21.20
C ARG A 181 -7.00 5.24 20.49
N MET A 182 -6.87 4.19 19.67
CA MET A 182 -5.68 4.01 18.85
C MET A 182 -5.55 5.14 17.83
N SER A 183 -4.31 5.54 17.60
CA SER A 183 -4.00 6.54 16.57
C SER A 183 -4.43 6.06 15.19
N ASP A 184 -5.04 6.95 14.42
CA ASP A 184 -5.35 6.68 13.04
C ASP A 184 -4.08 6.92 12.17
N LEU A 185 -3.53 5.85 11.65
CA LEU A 185 -2.35 5.86 10.78
C LEU A 185 -2.70 6.21 9.33
N ARG A 186 -3.99 6.40 9.03
CA ARG A 186 -4.48 6.70 7.69
C ARG A 186 -3.98 8.07 7.21
N ILE A 187 -3.41 8.09 6.02
CA ILE A 187 -3.08 9.34 5.33
C ILE A 187 -4.37 9.91 4.76
N ARG A 188 -4.91 10.97 5.39
CA ARG A 188 -6.20 11.56 5.00
C ARG A 188 -6.10 12.74 4.06
N GLN A 189 -4.93 13.36 3.97
CA GLN A 189 -4.70 14.51 3.09
C GLN A 189 -3.78 14.13 1.95
N SER A 190 -4.07 14.67 0.76
CA SER A 190 -3.17 14.49 -0.38
C SER A 190 -1.81 15.10 -0.07
N PRO A 191 -0.71 14.36 -0.24
CA PRO A 191 0.61 14.89 0.05
C PRO A 191 0.97 16.02 -0.92
N ARG A 192 1.78 16.97 -0.45
CA ARG A 192 2.27 18.08 -1.27
C ARG A 192 3.17 17.55 -2.40
N THR A 193 2.96 18.09 -3.60
CA THR A 193 3.75 17.77 -4.81
C THR A 193 4.60 18.93 -5.28
N ARG A 194 4.58 20.05 -4.54
CA ARG A 194 5.33 21.28 -4.79
C ARG A 194 6.05 21.72 -3.52
N HIS A 195 7.20 22.36 -3.70
CA HIS A 195 7.98 22.92 -2.59
C HIS A 195 8.48 24.32 -2.96
N PRO A 196 8.53 25.30 -2.03
CA PRO A 196 8.97 26.67 -2.34
C PRO A 196 10.45 26.78 -2.71
N ASP A 197 11.29 25.82 -2.32
CA ASP A 197 12.73 25.85 -2.59
C ASP A 197 13.10 25.33 -4.01
N PHE A 198 12.22 24.55 -4.66
CA PHE A 198 12.52 23.94 -5.95
C PHE A 198 11.27 23.65 -6.77
N GLU A 199 11.47 23.59 -8.09
CA GLU A 199 10.48 23.11 -9.04
C GLU A 199 10.83 21.70 -9.52
N MET A 200 9.81 20.91 -9.88
CA MET A 200 9.96 19.60 -10.48
C MET A 200 9.09 19.48 -11.73
N TYR A 201 9.71 19.10 -12.84
CA TYR A 201 8.99 18.70 -14.04
C TYR A 201 9.04 17.18 -14.16
N GLN A 202 7.99 16.57 -14.69
CA GLN A 202 7.91 15.13 -14.80
C GLN A 202 7.66 14.72 -16.25
N TYR A 203 8.55 13.87 -16.77
CA TYR A 203 8.37 13.19 -18.03
C TYR A 203 7.91 11.76 -17.80
N ASN A 204 6.75 11.41 -18.35
CA ASN A 204 6.10 10.11 -18.23
C ASN A 204 5.95 9.39 -19.58
N CYS A 205 6.87 9.65 -20.51
CA CYS A 205 6.89 9.11 -21.87
C CYS A 205 5.69 9.53 -22.73
N THR A 206 5.10 10.71 -22.46
CA THR A 206 4.06 11.31 -23.32
C THR A 206 4.65 12.43 -24.17
N GLU A 207 4.06 12.67 -25.33
CA GLU A 207 4.47 13.76 -26.25
C GLU A 207 4.37 15.12 -25.57
N GLU A 208 3.29 15.37 -24.83
CA GLU A 208 3.10 16.61 -24.09
C GLU A 208 4.23 16.88 -23.09
N ALA A 209 4.68 15.85 -22.37
CA ALA A 209 5.75 15.98 -21.40
C ALA A 209 7.15 16.07 -22.06
N ALA A 210 7.29 15.76 -23.35
CA ALA A 210 8.56 15.85 -24.08
C ALA A 210 9.12 17.28 -24.13
N ARG A 211 8.28 18.29 -23.94
CA ARG A 211 8.71 19.71 -23.83
C ARG A 211 9.74 19.95 -22.72
N PHE A 212 9.78 19.13 -21.66
CA PHE A 212 10.74 19.32 -20.57
C PHE A 212 12.18 18.95 -20.92
N PHE A 213 12.43 18.33 -22.10
CA PHE A 213 13.78 18.15 -22.64
C PHE A 213 14.36 19.45 -23.23
N ASP A 214 13.52 20.42 -23.58
CA ASP A 214 13.96 21.75 -23.95
C ASP A 214 14.34 22.56 -22.70
N LYS A 215 15.63 22.49 -22.36
CA LYS A 215 16.19 23.16 -21.18
C LYS A 215 16.19 24.68 -21.30
N SER A 216 16.06 25.22 -22.51
CA SER A 216 15.99 26.65 -22.75
C SER A 216 14.63 27.23 -22.34
N ALA A 217 13.55 26.50 -22.64
CA ALA A 217 12.19 26.87 -22.26
C ALA A 217 11.84 26.43 -20.80
N TYR A 218 12.36 25.29 -20.38
CA TYR A 218 12.15 24.71 -19.06
C TYR A 218 13.48 24.46 -18.34
N PRO A 219 14.12 25.50 -17.77
CA PRO A 219 15.43 25.36 -17.12
C PRO A 219 15.37 24.41 -15.94
N TRP A 220 16.31 23.47 -15.90
CA TRP A 220 16.51 22.52 -14.80
C TRP A 220 18.01 22.26 -14.58
N ASP A 221 18.36 21.85 -13.36
CA ASP A 221 19.75 21.63 -12.94
C ASP A 221 20.21 20.21 -13.20
N PHE A 222 19.34 19.21 -12.88
CA PHE A 222 19.61 17.80 -13.13
C PHE A 222 18.31 17.00 -13.25
N ALA A 223 18.41 15.79 -13.80
CA ALA A 223 17.33 14.83 -13.91
C ALA A 223 17.69 13.50 -13.24
N VAL A 224 16.67 12.79 -12.73
CA VAL A 224 16.80 11.45 -12.13
C VAL A 224 15.78 10.53 -12.81
N PRO A 225 16.14 9.25 -13.11
CA PRO A 225 15.16 8.26 -13.54
C PRO A 225 14.07 8.12 -12.48
N ARG A 226 12.81 8.01 -12.93
CA ARG A 226 11.66 8.03 -12.02
C ARG A 226 11.09 6.67 -11.71
N GLN A 227 11.14 5.71 -12.64
CA GLN A 227 10.48 4.43 -12.52
C GLN A 227 11.21 3.31 -13.26
N GLY A 228 11.07 2.08 -12.77
CA GLY A 228 11.69 0.88 -13.30
C GLY A 228 13.01 0.55 -12.61
N PHE A 229 13.61 -0.56 -13.04
CA PHE A 229 14.92 -0.98 -12.53
C PHE A 229 16.01 -0.16 -13.23
N LYS A 230 16.32 1.00 -12.66
CA LYS A 230 17.24 2.02 -13.17
C LYS A 230 18.30 2.35 -12.12
N ASP A 231 19.37 2.98 -12.54
CA ASP A 231 20.36 3.58 -11.63
C ASP A 231 19.82 4.91 -11.10
N TYR A 232 19.30 4.88 -9.89
CA TYR A 232 18.77 6.06 -9.21
C TYR A 232 19.85 6.95 -8.58
N SER A 233 21.14 6.59 -8.67
CA SER A 233 22.25 7.46 -8.31
C SER A 233 22.52 8.52 -9.39
N THR A 234 22.05 8.30 -10.61
CA THR A 234 22.18 9.21 -11.75
C THR A 234 21.69 10.61 -11.42
N ARG A 235 22.48 11.62 -11.82
CA ARG A 235 22.15 13.05 -11.77
C ARG A 235 22.49 13.67 -13.12
N GLU A 236 21.69 13.31 -14.14
CA GLU A 236 21.98 13.74 -15.52
C GLU A 236 21.75 15.25 -15.68
N THR A 237 22.68 15.93 -16.34
CA THR A 237 22.62 17.38 -16.54
C THR A 237 22.54 17.77 -18.02
N ASP A 238 22.84 16.81 -18.91
CA ASP A 238 22.80 17.01 -20.36
C ASP A 238 21.45 16.50 -20.92
N PRO A 239 20.64 17.37 -21.57
CA PRO A 239 19.41 16.94 -22.22
C PRO A 239 19.61 15.89 -23.32
N GLN A 240 20.77 15.86 -23.97
CA GLN A 240 21.05 14.92 -25.05
C GLN A 240 21.37 13.49 -24.54
N ALA A 241 21.85 13.37 -23.31
CA ALA A 241 22.11 12.08 -22.66
C ALA A 241 20.84 11.38 -22.15
N LEU A 242 19.69 12.05 -22.15
CA LEU A 242 18.44 11.53 -21.61
C LEU A 242 17.71 10.61 -22.59
N ASP A 243 17.55 9.33 -22.23
CA ASP A 243 16.75 8.37 -23.01
C ASP A 243 15.25 8.68 -22.87
N ARG A 244 14.59 8.99 -24.00
CA ARG A 244 13.15 9.30 -24.07
C ARG A 244 12.25 8.09 -23.79
N ARG A 245 12.78 6.88 -23.70
CA ARG A 245 12.05 5.67 -23.28
C ARG A 245 12.02 5.51 -21.77
N VAL A 246 12.74 6.35 -21.03
CA VAL A 246 12.81 6.37 -19.58
C VAL A 246 11.97 7.50 -19.02
N GLN A 247 11.23 7.25 -17.94
CA GLN A 247 10.54 8.32 -17.22
C GLN A 247 11.53 9.07 -16.34
N TRP A 248 11.43 10.42 -16.34
CA TRP A 248 12.34 11.31 -15.63
C TRP A 248 11.61 12.28 -14.70
N ILE A 249 12.27 12.66 -13.60
CA ILE A 249 11.97 13.90 -12.87
C ILE A 249 13.15 14.84 -13.04
N PHE A 250 12.84 16.06 -13.49
CA PHE A 250 13.78 17.17 -13.65
C PHE A 250 13.66 18.08 -12.44
N PHE A 251 14.76 18.53 -11.89
CA PHE A 251 14.85 19.40 -10.72
C PHE A 251 15.41 20.76 -11.08
N LYS A 252 14.74 21.83 -10.63
CA LYS A 252 15.22 23.20 -10.70
C LYS A 252 15.27 23.76 -9.29
N ALA A 253 16.47 24.01 -8.78
CA ALA A 253 16.69 24.53 -7.45
C ALA A 253 16.64 26.06 -7.42
N LYS A 254 16.14 26.66 -6.37
CA LYS A 254 16.09 28.11 -6.17
C LYS A 254 17.49 28.73 -6.01
N ASN A 255 18.43 27.97 -5.45
CA ASN A 255 19.80 28.41 -5.21
C ASN A 255 20.76 27.23 -5.05
N LYS A 256 22.08 27.53 -4.99
CA LYS A 256 23.16 26.52 -4.87
C LYS A 256 23.06 25.64 -3.63
N LYS A 257 22.57 26.18 -2.49
CA LYS A 257 22.39 25.40 -1.25
C LYS A 257 21.29 24.37 -1.44
N VAL A 258 20.16 24.76 -2.00
CA VAL A 258 19.05 23.85 -2.32
C VAL A 258 19.47 22.79 -3.33
N LEU A 259 20.20 23.18 -4.38
CA LEU A 259 20.76 22.24 -5.36
C LEU A 259 21.62 21.16 -4.71
N SER A 260 22.54 21.58 -3.82
CA SER A 260 23.39 20.64 -3.07
C SER A 260 22.56 19.67 -2.20
N ARG A 261 21.48 20.16 -1.57
CA ARG A 261 20.56 19.31 -0.75
C ARG A 261 19.81 18.30 -1.62
N LEU A 262 19.26 18.73 -2.75
CA LEU A 262 18.52 17.88 -3.69
C LEU A 262 19.41 16.77 -4.27
N LYS A 263 20.66 17.08 -4.63
CA LYS A 263 21.62 16.10 -5.15
C LYS A 263 22.00 15.02 -4.12
N LYS A 264 21.86 15.31 -2.82
CA LYS A 264 22.15 14.39 -1.69
C LYS A 264 20.98 13.47 -1.32
N LEU A 265 19.79 13.67 -1.88
CA LEU A 265 18.66 12.78 -1.64
C LEU A 265 19.01 11.36 -2.12
N ASP A 266 18.68 10.36 -1.29
CA ASP A 266 18.81 8.96 -1.65
C ASP A 266 17.59 8.51 -2.46
N PHE A 267 17.67 8.70 -3.78
CA PHE A 267 16.59 8.29 -4.69
C PHE A 267 16.50 6.78 -4.85
N GLU A 268 17.54 6.01 -4.55
CA GLU A 268 17.48 4.55 -4.54
C GLU A 268 16.55 4.06 -3.44
N THR A 269 16.78 4.47 -2.20
CA THR A 269 15.89 4.17 -1.07
C THR A 269 14.49 4.72 -1.33
N LEU A 270 14.37 5.94 -1.84
CA LEU A 270 13.08 6.57 -2.14
C LEU A 270 12.29 5.78 -3.20
N SER A 271 12.96 5.25 -4.23
CA SER A 271 12.34 4.46 -5.28
C SER A 271 11.74 3.14 -4.76
N ARG A 272 12.27 2.61 -3.68
CA ARG A 272 11.85 1.34 -3.07
C ARG A 272 10.87 1.50 -1.90
N LYS A 273 10.66 2.71 -1.39
CA LYS A 273 9.88 2.97 -0.17
C LYS A 273 8.45 2.42 -0.24
N ASN A 274 7.70 2.78 -1.26
CA ASN A 274 6.26 2.52 -1.35
C ASN A 274 5.79 2.11 -2.77
N SER A 275 6.54 1.28 -3.46
CA SER A 275 6.15 0.81 -4.79
C SER A 275 6.60 -0.63 -5.04
N THR A 276 5.77 -1.39 -5.74
CA THR A 276 6.07 -2.78 -6.13
C THR A 276 7.20 -2.82 -7.15
N ILE A 277 7.12 -1.96 -8.17
CA ILE A 277 8.22 -1.70 -9.11
C ILE A 277 8.95 -0.45 -8.62
N PRO A 278 10.29 -0.44 -8.55
CA PRO A 278 11.02 0.75 -8.10
C PRO A 278 10.54 2.02 -8.80
N GLY A 279 10.34 3.08 -8.02
CA GLY A 279 9.88 4.36 -8.56
C GLY A 279 9.35 5.29 -7.47
N PHE A 280 9.39 6.58 -7.75
CA PHE A 280 8.94 7.62 -6.83
C PHE A 280 8.20 8.74 -7.57
N GLY A 281 7.40 9.50 -6.85
CA GLY A 281 6.67 10.65 -7.37
C GLY A 281 7.15 11.96 -6.75
N LYS A 282 6.59 13.08 -7.21
CA LYS A 282 6.90 14.41 -6.66
C LYS A 282 6.60 14.50 -5.16
N ALA A 283 5.55 13.85 -4.70
CA ALA A 283 5.18 13.84 -3.28
C ALA A 283 6.25 13.14 -2.42
N ASP A 284 6.77 12.00 -2.88
CA ASP A 284 7.81 11.26 -2.17
C ASP A 284 9.09 12.11 -2.01
N VAL A 285 9.41 12.93 -3.04
CA VAL A 285 10.55 13.85 -3.01
C VAL A 285 10.34 15.00 -2.01
N VAL A 286 9.15 15.62 -2.03
CA VAL A 286 8.83 16.73 -1.12
C VAL A 286 8.87 16.25 0.33
N GLU A 287 8.23 15.13 0.64
CA GLU A 287 8.24 14.52 1.97
C GLU A 287 9.66 14.25 2.47
N GLU A 288 10.51 13.63 1.64
CA GLU A 288 11.87 13.29 2.03
C GLU A 288 12.75 14.54 2.19
N TYR A 289 12.58 15.53 1.31
CA TYR A 289 13.30 16.79 1.43
C TYR A 289 12.94 17.54 2.72
N GLU A 290 11.65 17.62 3.07
CA GLU A 290 11.18 18.26 4.31
C GLU A 290 11.61 17.49 5.57
N ARG A 291 11.64 16.16 5.51
CA ARG A 291 12.15 15.31 6.60
C ARG A 291 13.63 15.61 6.91
N LEU A 292 14.46 15.76 5.86
CA LEU A 292 15.90 16.02 6.00
C LEU A 292 16.22 17.50 6.25
N TYR A 293 15.39 18.40 5.74
CA TYR A 293 15.62 19.84 5.77
C TYR A 293 14.33 20.59 6.17
N PRO A 294 13.87 20.42 7.43
CA PRO A 294 12.62 21.03 7.88
C PRO A 294 12.64 22.54 7.72
N MET A 295 11.51 23.09 7.28
CA MET A 295 11.33 24.54 7.22
C MET A 295 11.16 25.12 8.63
N PRO A 296 11.68 26.34 8.90
CA PRO A 296 11.40 27.03 10.15
C PRO A 296 9.88 27.21 10.36
N ALA A 297 9.40 27.02 11.58
CA ALA A 297 7.97 27.03 11.93
C ALA A 297 7.19 28.32 11.55
N THR A 298 7.88 29.42 11.31
CA THR A 298 7.29 30.73 10.96
C THR A 298 6.66 30.81 9.57
N ASN A 299 6.98 29.91 8.66
CA ASN A 299 6.44 29.94 7.29
C ASN A 299 5.25 28.99 7.05
N THR A 300 4.85 28.21 8.04
CA THR A 300 3.75 27.22 7.88
C THR A 300 2.38 27.87 7.84
N LEU A 301 2.20 29.04 8.46
CA LEU A 301 0.90 29.73 8.56
C LEU A 301 0.49 30.50 7.29
N ILE A 302 1.45 30.91 6.45
CA ILE A 302 1.14 31.69 5.22
C ILE A 302 0.68 30.79 4.06
N GLN A 303 1.02 29.52 4.06
CA GLN A 303 0.67 28.59 2.96
C GLN A 303 -0.74 27.99 3.05
N THR A 304 -1.40 28.05 4.21
CA THR A 304 -2.79 27.58 4.35
C THR A 304 -3.80 28.52 3.67
N GLN A 305 -3.42 29.78 3.42
CA GLN A 305 -4.28 30.79 2.77
C GLN A 305 -4.18 30.82 1.23
N LEU A 306 -3.23 30.13 0.62
CA LEU A 306 -3.05 30.10 -0.84
C LEU A 306 -3.68 28.87 -1.53
N ASN A 307 -4.35 28.02 -0.78
CA ASN A 307 -5.02 26.80 -1.27
C ASN A 307 -6.55 26.81 -1.04
N LEU A 308 -7.16 27.99 -0.87
CA LEU A 308 -8.61 28.23 -0.93
C LEU A 308 -9.01 28.77 -2.29
#